data_af25b7965c54e4f6f3338ccbd6e10a20
#
_entry.id   af25b7965c54e4f6f3338ccbd6e10a20
#
_cell.length_a   1.000
_cell.length_b   1.000
_cell.length_c   1.000
_cell.angle_alpha   90.00
_cell.angle_beta   90.00
_cell.angle_gamma   90.00
#
_symmetry.space_group_name_H-M   'P 1'
#
loop_
_entity.id
_entity.type
_entity.pdbx_description
1 polymer ?
#
loop_
_entity_poly.entity_id
_entity_poly.type
_entity_poly.pdbx_seq_one_letter_code
_entity_poly.pdbx_strand_id
1 'polypeptide(L)'
;MAKLNSKFFKTLNSLSIPLALFILLGVLSSSVFAIPMESSDKRFLDNDDGTISDSKTGLMWMKKDSYLHSGHWLNWHEIHDYVRQLNDERFAQYSDWQLPTTEELKSLYESEKTNSSQLGSEMKIHMDP
;
A
#
# COMPACT_ATOMS: atom_id res chain seq x y z
N MET A 1 8.34 -7.69 -3.44
CA MET A 1 7.14 -6.88 -3.27
C MET A 1 6.07 -7.71 -2.60
N ALA A 2 5.42 -7.24 -1.57
CA ALA A 2 4.32 -7.95 -0.91
C ALA A 2 3.00 -7.23 -1.19
N LYS A 3 1.90 -7.96 -1.20
CA LYS A 3 0.56 -7.46 -1.50
C LYS A 3 -0.46 -7.90 -0.46
N LEU A 4 -1.58 -7.19 -0.40
CA LEU A 4 -2.75 -7.49 0.42
C LEU A 4 -3.99 -7.68 -0.46
N ASN A 5 -4.85 -8.64 -0.14
CA ASN A 5 -6.12 -8.85 -0.85
C ASN A 5 -7.25 -8.06 -0.18
N SER A 6 -7.69 -6.97 -0.80
CA SER A 6 -8.60 -5.97 -0.22
C SER A 6 -10.06 -6.39 -0.10
N LYS A 7 -10.39 -7.69 -0.14
CA LYS A 7 -11.78 -8.15 -0.01
C LYS A 7 -12.49 -7.72 1.30
N PHE A 8 -11.74 -7.17 2.25
CA PHE A 8 -12.26 -6.71 3.55
C PHE A 8 -12.79 -5.27 3.58
N PHE A 9 -12.62 -4.47 2.53
CA PHE A 9 -13.05 -3.05 2.55
C PHE A 9 -14.57 -2.82 2.49
N LYS A 10 -15.41 -3.85 2.43
CA LYS A 10 -16.86 -3.69 2.26
C LYS A 10 -17.71 -3.70 3.53
N THR A 11 -17.16 -3.79 4.73
CA THR A 11 -17.97 -3.99 5.96
C THR A 11 -17.91 -2.89 7.01
N LEU A 12 -17.46 -1.69 6.70
CA LEU A 12 -17.43 -0.59 7.69
C LEU A 12 -18.39 0.58 7.38
N ASN A 13 -19.55 0.31 6.81
CA ASN A 13 -20.61 1.30 6.67
C ASN A 13 -21.92 0.83 7.33
N SER A 14 -21.96 0.66 8.64
CA SER A 14 -23.18 0.86 9.43
C SER A 14 -22.90 0.74 10.93
N LEU A 15 -22.44 1.80 11.56
CA LEU A 15 -22.63 2.01 12.99
C LEU A 15 -23.16 3.43 13.19
N SER A 16 -24.48 3.51 13.29
CA SER A 16 -25.19 4.69 13.76
C SER A 16 -24.86 4.93 15.24
N ILE A 17 -24.09 5.96 15.53
CA ILE A 17 -23.80 6.39 16.90
C ILE A 17 -24.85 7.43 17.28
N PRO A 18 -25.60 7.27 18.40
CA PRO A 18 -26.53 8.27 18.88
C PRO A 18 -25.76 9.48 19.44
N LEU A 19 -26.26 10.65 19.08
CA LEU A 19 -25.82 11.96 19.48
C LEU A 19 -25.95 12.15 21.00
N ALA A 20 -24.85 12.04 21.73
CA ALA A 20 -24.77 12.50 23.12
C ALA A 20 -23.79 13.67 23.21
N LEU A 21 -24.34 14.79 23.56
CA LEU A 21 -23.74 16.10 23.78
C LEU A 21 -22.63 16.03 24.84
N PHE A 22 -21.35 16.23 24.42
CA PHE A 22 -20.27 16.58 25.33
C PHE A 22 -19.58 17.86 24.82
N ILE A 23 -19.96 18.99 25.43
CA ILE A 23 -19.19 20.24 25.33
C ILE A 23 -18.00 20.08 26.28
N LEU A 24 -16.80 19.96 25.77
CA LEU A 24 -15.60 20.23 26.54
C LEU A 24 -14.55 20.93 25.66
N LEU A 25 -14.08 22.02 26.24
CA LEU A 25 -13.16 23.03 25.72
C LEU A 25 -11.97 22.50 24.92
N GLY A 26 -11.80 23.13 23.78
CA GLY A 26 -10.78 23.15 22.79
C GLY A 26 -9.32 22.95 23.15
N VAL A 27 -8.74 22.05 22.43
CA VAL A 27 -7.42 22.25 21.84
C VAL A 27 -7.62 22.02 20.35
N LEU A 28 -7.57 23.07 19.56
CA LEU A 28 -7.51 23.02 18.10
C LEU A 28 -6.15 22.42 17.71
N SER A 29 -6.05 21.10 17.80
CA SER A 29 -5.01 20.36 17.10
C SER A 29 -5.39 20.43 15.62
N SER A 30 -4.76 21.33 14.89
CA SER A 30 -4.82 21.35 13.43
C SER A 30 -4.17 20.04 12.93
N SER A 31 -4.97 19.02 12.78
CA SER A 31 -4.56 17.81 12.06
C SER A 31 -4.35 18.25 10.63
N VAL A 32 -3.10 18.41 10.22
CA VAL A 32 -2.73 18.52 8.81
C VAL A 32 -3.07 17.16 8.21
N PHE A 33 -4.22 17.05 7.59
CA PHE A 33 -4.54 15.89 6.78
C PHE A 33 -3.59 15.94 5.59
N ALA A 34 -2.63 15.00 5.55
CA ALA A 34 -1.87 14.76 4.35
C ALA A 34 -2.87 14.38 3.25
N ILE A 35 -2.84 15.11 2.14
CA ILE A 35 -3.66 14.76 0.97
C ILE A 35 -2.99 13.52 0.37
N PRO A 36 -3.68 12.38 0.27
CA PRO A 36 -3.12 11.18 -0.35
C PRO A 36 -2.65 11.51 -1.76
N MET A 37 -1.41 11.13 -2.11
CA MET A 37 -0.88 11.34 -3.44
C MET A 37 -1.45 10.27 -4.38
N GLU A 38 -2.21 10.70 -5.35
CA GLU A 38 -2.87 9.86 -6.34
C GLU A 38 -2.08 9.89 -7.65
N SER A 39 -1.96 8.75 -8.34
CA SER A 39 -1.35 8.71 -9.67
C SER A 39 -2.17 9.51 -10.70
N SER A 40 -1.52 9.98 -11.76
CA SER A 40 -2.12 10.86 -12.79
C SER A 40 -3.38 10.27 -13.44
N ASP A 41 -3.49 8.94 -13.51
CA ASP A 41 -4.65 8.20 -14.03
C ASP A 41 -5.61 7.72 -12.92
N LYS A 42 -5.35 8.10 -11.66
CA LYS A 42 -6.16 7.74 -10.49
C LYS A 42 -6.25 6.24 -10.21
N ARG A 43 -5.33 5.46 -10.75
CA ARG A 43 -5.27 4.03 -10.51
C ARG A 43 -4.65 3.73 -9.15
N PHE A 44 -3.54 4.38 -8.85
CA PHE A 44 -2.77 4.15 -7.62
C PHE A 44 -2.96 5.30 -6.63
N LEU A 45 -3.22 4.93 -5.38
CA LEU A 45 -3.35 5.84 -4.25
C LEU A 45 -2.29 5.51 -3.22
N ASP A 46 -1.41 6.45 -2.93
CA ASP A 46 -0.47 6.36 -1.80
C ASP A 46 -1.25 6.55 -0.49
N ASN A 47 -1.22 5.54 0.37
CA ASN A 47 -1.93 5.57 1.65
C ASN A 47 -1.14 6.27 2.76
N ASP A 48 0.05 6.79 2.47
CA ASP A 48 0.95 7.47 3.42
C ASP A 48 1.37 6.62 4.65
N ASP A 49 1.19 5.31 4.57
CA ASP A 49 1.54 4.32 5.59
C ASP A 49 2.58 3.29 5.10
N GLY A 50 3.18 3.55 3.94
CA GLY A 50 4.12 2.66 3.28
C GLY A 50 3.45 1.69 2.31
N THR A 51 2.16 1.89 2.02
CA THR A 51 1.39 1.08 1.07
C THR A 51 0.79 1.91 -0.06
N ILE A 52 0.45 1.24 -1.14
CA ILE A 52 -0.23 1.81 -2.32
C ILE A 52 -1.44 0.95 -2.65
N SER A 53 -2.61 1.56 -2.75
CA SER A 53 -3.84 0.90 -3.20
C SER A 53 -3.96 0.95 -4.72
N ASP A 54 -4.23 -0.20 -5.36
CA ASP A 54 -4.53 -0.29 -6.80
C ASP A 54 -6.03 -0.43 -7.01
N SER A 55 -6.69 0.63 -7.49
CA SER A 55 -8.13 0.66 -7.72
C SER A 55 -8.60 -0.29 -8.82
N LYS A 56 -7.71 -0.64 -9.77
CA LYS A 56 -8.00 -1.53 -10.89
C LYS A 56 -8.12 -3.00 -10.45
N THR A 57 -7.24 -3.43 -9.57
CA THR A 57 -7.16 -4.82 -9.12
C THR A 57 -7.78 -5.04 -7.73
N GLY A 58 -7.95 -3.97 -6.96
CA GLY A 58 -8.33 -4.03 -5.56
C GLY A 58 -7.23 -4.58 -4.65
N LEU A 59 -6.00 -4.64 -5.14
CA LEU A 59 -4.83 -5.06 -4.36
C LEU A 59 -4.21 -3.86 -3.65
N MET A 60 -3.51 -4.16 -2.58
CA MET A 60 -2.64 -3.23 -1.90
C MET A 60 -1.20 -3.71 -2.03
N TRP A 61 -0.29 -2.82 -2.34
CA TRP A 61 1.12 -3.09 -2.57
C TRP A 61 1.98 -2.39 -1.53
N MET A 62 3.09 -2.98 -1.16
CA MET A 62 4.13 -2.23 -0.46
C MET A 62 4.72 -1.18 -1.39
N LYS A 63 4.83 0.06 -0.92
CA LYS A 63 5.43 1.17 -1.66
C LYS A 63 6.92 0.92 -1.95
N LYS A 64 7.64 0.36 -0.98
CA LYS A 64 9.05 -0.05 -1.15
C LYS A 64 9.12 -1.53 -1.47
N ASP A 65 10.01 -1.91 -2.38
CA ASP A 65 10.31 -3.32 -2.60
C ASP A 65 11.11 -3.91 -1.42
N SER A 66 11.34 -5.23 -1.45
CA SER A 66 12.05 -5.91 -0.37
C SER A 66 13.49 -5.44 -0.22
N TYR A 67 14.18 -5.10 -1.32
CA TYR A 67 15.55 -4.58 -1.26
C TYR A 67 15.62 -3.24 -0.53
N LEU A 68 14.72 -2.33 -0.86
CA LEU A 68 14.68 -0.99 -0.24
C LEU A 68 14.23 -1.01 1.21
N HIS A 69 13.42 -2.00 1.56
CA HIS A 69 12.94 -2.14 2.93
C HIS A 69 13.97 -2.87 3.82
N SER A 70 14.60 -3.94 3.31
CA SER A 70 15.56 -4.76 4.07
C SER A 70 17.03 -4.35 3.89
N GLY A 71 17.35 -3.57 2.86
CA GLY A 71 18.70 -3.12 2.54
C GLY A 71 19.57 -4.14 1.80
N HIS A 72 19.04 -5.32 1.43
CA HIS A 72 19.76 -6.36 0.68
C HIS A 72 18.83 -7.21 -0.18
N TRP A 73 19.42 -7.94 -1.13
CA TRP A 73 18.68 -8.89 -1.95
C TRP A 73 18.29 -10.12 -1.13
N LEU A 74 17.01 -10.50 -1.21
CA LEU A 74 16.49 -11.69 -0.54
C LEU A 74 16.46 -12.87 -1.50
N ASN A 75 16.97 -14.01 -1.05
CA ASN A 75 16.80 -15.29 -1.77
C ASN A 75 15.40 -15.87 -1.55
N TRP A 76 15.12 -17.02 -2.20
CA TRP A 76 13.80 -17.66 -2.14
C TRP A 76 13.32 -17.99 -0.72
N HIS A 77 14.20 -18.42 0.16
CA HIS A 77 13.85 -18.74 1.54
C HIS A 77 13.61 -17.48 2.36
N GLU A 78 14.51 -16.51 2.24
CA GLU A 78 14.45 -15.25 2.96
C GLU A 78 13.21 -14.44 2.61
N ILE A 79 12.74 -14.48 1.36
CA ILE A 79 11.53 -13.72 0.98
C ILE A 79 10.27 -14.26 1.66
N HIS A 80 10.19 -15.57 1.95
CA HIS A 80 9.08 -16.13 2.71
C HIS A 80 9.15 -15.74 4.19
N ASP A 81 10.35 -15.72 4.78
CA ASP A 81 10.55 -15.26 6.14
C ASP A 81 10.22 -13.76 6.27
N TYR A 82 10.62 -12.97 5.29
CA TYR A 82 10.30 -11.55 5.20
C TYR A 82 8.77 -11.30 5.18
N VAL A 83 8.02 -12.01 4.36
CA VAL A 83 6.55 -11.89 4.33
C VAL A 83 5.93 -12.31 5.65
N ARG A 84 6.46 -13.37 6.30
CA ARG A 84 6.02 -13.78 7.63
C ARG A 84 6.26 -12.67 8.67
N GLN A 85 7.44 -12.07 8.65
CA GLN A 85 7.79 -10.95 9.53
C GLN A 85 6.84 -9.76 9.34
N LEU A 86 6.53 -9.36 8.09
CA LEU A 86 5.56 -8.30 7.82
C LEU A 86 4.19 -8.58 8.46
N ASN A 87 3.73 -9.84 8.42
CA ASN A 87 2.47 -10.26 9.01
C ASN A 87 2.52 -10.28 10.56
N ASP A 88 3.61 -10.76 11.13
CA ASP A 88 3.81 -10.81 12.58
C ASP A 88 3.89 -9.39 13.18
N GLU A 89 4.58 -8.49 12.51
CA GLU A 89 4.71 -7.08 12.87
C GLU A 89 3.47 -6.25 12.51
N ARG A 90 2.51 -6.83 11.78
CA ARG A 90 1.31 -6.15 11.29
C ARG A 90 1.65 -4.89 10.51
N PHE A 91 2.54 -5.00 9.52
CA PHE A 91 2.94 -3.88 8.69
C PHE A 91 1.72 -3.14 8.12
N ALA A 92 1.67 -1.82 8.27
CA ALA A 92 0.52 -0.97 7.93
C ALA A 92 -0.81 -1.45 8.55
N GLN A 93 -0.75 -2.13 9.72
CA GLN A 93 -1.89 -2.71 10.46
C GLN A 93 -2.51 -3.95 9.82
N TYR A 94 -1.90 -4.53 8.79
CA TYR A 94 -2.37 -5.75 8.11
C TYR A 94 -1.50 -6.96 8.45
N SER A 95 -2.10 -8.16 8.43
CA SER A 95 -1.43 -9.43 8.77
C SER A 95 -1.68 -10.53 7.73
N ASP A 96 -2.06 -10.15 6.51
CA ASP A 96 -2.36 -11.05 5.40
C ASP A 96 -1.55 -10.69 4.14
N TRP A 97 -0.34 -10.15 4.33
CA TRP A 97 0.63 -9.93 3.27
C TRP A 97 1.03 -11.25 2.61
N GLN A 98 1.15 -11.23 1.30
CA GLN A 98 1.49 -12.41 0.48
C GLN A 98 2.46 -12.01 -0.62
N LEU A 99 3.21 -13.00 -1.12
CA LEU A 99 3.95 -12.83 -2.37
C LEU A 99 2.95 -12.72 -3.52
N PRO A 100 3.18 -11.79 -4.46
CA PRO A 100 2.31 -11.66 -5.62
C PRO A 100 2.49 -12.84 -6.57
N THR A 101 1.42 -13.22 -7.24
CA THR A 101 1.46 -14.14 -8.37
C THR A 101 2.05 -13.47 -9.62
N THR A 102 2.42 -14.25 -10.61
CA THR A 102 2.91 -13.74 -11.89
C THR A 102 1.86 -12.87 -12.60
N GLU A 103 0.59 -13.25 -12.52
CA GLU A 103 -0.53 -12.51 -13.11
C GLU A 103 -0.73 -11.16 -12.44
N GLU A 104 -0.60 -11.10 -11.12
CA GLU A 104 -0.70 -9.87 -10.37
C GLU A 104 0.48 -8.93 -10.68
N LEU A 105 1.69 -9.46 -10.77
CA LEU A 105 2.84 -8.66 -11.21
C LEU A 105 2.67 -8.14 -12.64
N LYS A 106 2.15 -8.99 -13.56
CA LYS A 106 1.86 -8.55 -14.94
C LYS A 106 0.81 -7.45 -14.99
N SER A 107 -0.11 -7.39 -14.04
CA SER A 107 -1.11 -6.32 -13.98
C SER A 107 -0.50 -4.93 -13.76
N LEU A 108 0.71 -4.85 -13.19
CA LEU A 108 1.45 -3.61 -12.99
C LEU A 108 2.18 -3.14 -14.26
N TYR A 109 2.31 -4.02 -15.26
CA TYR A 109 3.01 -3.69 -16.49
C TYR A 109 2.08 -2.96 -17.47
N GLU A 110 2.54 -1.80 -17.95
CA GLU A 110 1.90 -1.05 -19.03
C GLU A 110 2.97 -0.60 -20.04
N SER A 111 2.83 -1.05 -21.29
CA SER A 111 3.84 -0.82 -22.34
C SER A 111 4.04 0.65 -22.68
N GLU A 112 3.02 1.47 -22.48
CA GLU A 112 2.99 2.89 -22.84
C GLU A 112 3.41 3.81 -21.70
N LYS A 113 3.63 3.24 -20.50
CA LYS A 113 4.03 4.01 -19.33
C LYS A 113 5.43 3.62 -18.87
N THR A 114 6.18 4.62 -18.47
CA THR A 114 7.52 4.44 -17.90
C THR A 114 7.59 5.09 -16.53
N ASN A 115 8.29 4.47 -15.63
CA ASN A 115 8.65 5.02 -14.34
C ASN A 115 10.15 4.86 -14.11
N SER A 116 10.75 5.76 -13.38
CA SER A 116 12.16 5.68 -13.03
C SER A 116 12.37 4.70 -11.89
N SER A 117 13.29 3.77 -12.07
CA SER A 117 13.78 2.98 -10.95
C SER A 117 14.61 3.88 -10.03
N GLN A 118 14.75 3.49 -8.77
CA GLN A 118 15.64 4.19 -7.83
C GLN A 118 17.12 4.14 -8.23
N LEU A 119 17.48 3.26 -9.16
CA LEU A 119 18.81 3.18 -9.77
C LEU A 119 18.92 4.04 -11.04
N GLY A 120 17.91 4.87 -11.36
CA GLY A 120 17.88 5.75 -12.51
C GLY A 120 17.56 5.07 -13.83
N SER A 121 17.20 3.79 -13.85
CA SER A 121 16.77 3.09 -15.06
C SER A 121 15.27 3.29 -15.29
N GLU A 122 14.87 3.52 -16.54
CA GLU A 122 13.44 3.51 -16.87
C GLU A 122 12.87 2.11 -16.81
N MET A 123 11.75 1.95 -16.14
CA MET A 123 10.99 0.71 -16.07
C MET A 123 9.57 0.92 -16.58
N LYS A 124 9.07 -0.04 -17.38
CA LYS A 124 7.69 -0.03 -17.86
C LYS A 124 6.74 -0.61 -16.81
N ILE A 125 6.70 0.03 -15.66
CA ILE A 125 5.81 -0.32 -14.57
C ILE A 125 4.92 0.88 -14.29
N HIS A 126 3.64 0.64 -14.20
CA HIS A 126 2.68 1.67 -13.87
C HIS A 126 2.51 1.80 -12.34
N MET A 127 3.55 2.27 -11.68
CA MET A 127 3.44 2.81 -10.33
C MET A 127 4.19 4.13 -10.31
N ASP A 128 3.49 5.22 -10.16
CA ASP A 128 4.09 6.53 -9.90
C ASP A 128 4.78 6.49 -8.52
N PRO A 129 5.97 7.08 -8.41
CA PRO A 129 6.68 7.17 -7.15
C PRO A 129 5.96 8.02 -6.12
#